data_9618e8474586a310dc98c975a27fa0ba
#
_entry.id   9618e8474586a310dc98c975a27fa0ba
#
_cell.length_a   1.000
_cell.length_b   1.000
_cell.length_c   1.000
_cell.angle_alpha   90.00
_cell.angle_beta   90.00
_cell.angle_gamma   90.00
#
_symmetry.space_group_name_H-M   'P 1'
#
loop_
_entity.id
_entity.type
_entity.pdbx_description
1 polymer ?
#
loop_
_entity_poly.entity_id
_entity_poly.type
_entity_poly.pdbx_seq_one_letter_code
_entity_poly.pdbx_strand_id
1 'polypeptide(L)'
;TDEYDNAASGIRQPGAEQVGVVDARELIRHATLASSSHNTQPWKFRIQQDSITILPDFSRRCPTVDPDDSHLFKSLGCAAENMVHAAAAQGLSADVRFDPGEDGVIVLLNRDASVRATNLYQAITKRQCVKTAYDGTSLVAPELEMLEKAGERQNVRTIMLLSEAQKDAIIDYVTRGNLAQLTDRAFRDELVSWIRFNPSEAIRTGDGLSGRTSGQPALPTWLAKWIIRLVLTPKGQAETDAKNIRSSAGVAVFVSRHNDKAAWVEAGRAYENFALRAASFNVRTAFINQPIE
;
A
#
# COMPACT_ATOMS: atom_id res chain seq x y z
N THR A 1 -14.75 -15.28 -12.16
CA THR A 1 -13.30 -15.03 -12.32
C THR A 1 -13.07 -13.91 -13.32
N ASP A 2 -13.65 -13.99 -14.50
CA ASP A 2 -13.40 -13.05 -15.60
C ASP A 2 -13.91 -11.63 -15.32
N GLU A 3 -15.04 -11.48 -14.62
CA GLU A 3 -15.63 -10.18 -14.32
C GLU A 3 -14.75 -9.35 -13.36
N TYR A 4 -14.21 -9.97 -12.31
CA TYR A 4 -13.31 -9.29 -11.39
C TYR A 4 -11.99 -8.91 -12.07
N ASP A 5 -11.41 -9.81 -12.87
CA ASP A 5 -10.16 -9.56 -13.59
C ASP A 5 -10.34 -8.46 -14.64
N ASN A 6 -11.49 -8.44 -15.32
CA ASN A 6 -11.83 -7.38 -16.27
C ASN A 6 -12.02 -6.03 -15.57
N ALA A 7 -12.73 -5.99 -14.43
CA ALA A 7 -12.89 -4.77 -13.64
C ALA A 7 -11.55 -4.25 -13.11
N ALA A 8 -10.71 -5.12 -12.53
CA ALA A 8 -9.39 -4.77 -12.03
C ALA A 8 -8.45 -4.31 -13.16
N SER A 9 -8.51 -4.94 -14.33
CA SER A 9 -7.75 -4.54 -15.51
C SER A 9 -8.20 -3.18 -16.04
N GLY A 10 -9.51 -2.92 -16.08
CA GLY A 10 -10.07 -1.64 -16.52
C GLY A 10 -9.59 -0.46 -15.65
N ILE A 11 -9.55 -0.64 -14.33
CA ILE A 11 -9.05 0.38 -13.39
C ILE A 11 -7.55 0.66 -13.61
N ARG A 12 -6.78 -0.33 -14.05
CA ARG A 12 -5.33 -0.25 -14.25
C ARG A 12 -4.90 0.13 -15.66
N GLN A 13 -5.82 0.32 -16.60
CA GLN A 13 -5.47 0.79 -17.95
C GLN A 13 -4.99 2.25 -17.88
N PRO A 14 -3.93 2.62 -18.64
CA PRO A 14 -3.56 4.03 -18.78
C PRO A 14 -4.71 4.79 -19.43
N GLY A 15 -5.01 5.99 -18.91
CA GLY A 15 -5.94 6.91 -19.56
C GLY A 15 -5.39 7.42 -20.88
N ALA A 16 -6.25 7.97 -21.74
CA ALA A 16 -5.83 8.61 -22.97
C ALA A 16 -4.96 9.85 -22.65
N GLU A 17 -3.76 9.93 -23.19
CA GLU A 17 -2.89 11.10 -23.05
C GLU A 17 -3.55 12.33 -23.70
N GLN A 18 -3.92 13.32 -22.89
CA GLN A 18 -4.30 14.63 -23.37
C GLN A 18 -3.09 15.56 -23.34
N VAL A 19 -2.56 15.87 -24.49
CA VAL A 19 -1.39 16.75 -24.60
C VAL A 19 -1.80 18.20 -24.31
N GLY A 20 -1.18 18.82 -23.31
CA GLY A 20 -1.24 20.26 -23.06
C GLY A 20 -2.20 20.76 -21.97
N VAL A 21 -3.08 19.93 -21.43
CA VAL A 21 -3.97 20.28 -20.31
C VAL A 21 -3.63 19.38 -19.11
N VAL A 22 -3.56 19.96 -17.90
CA VAL A 22 -3.38 19.18 -16.66
C VAL A 22 -4.65 18.37 -16.43
N ASP A 23 -4.58 17.05 -16.52
CA ASP A 23 -5.69 16.18 -16.20
C ASP A 23 -5.64 15.77 -14.71
N ALA A 24 -6.26 16.60 -13.87
CA ALA A 24 -6.35 16.34 -12.43
C ALA A 24 -7.09 15.02 -12.10
N ARG A 25 -8.03 14.59 -12.95
CA ARG A 25 -8.75 13.32 -12.73
C ARG A 25 -7.81 12.14 -12.93
N GLU A 26 -6.95 12.22 -13.94
CA GLU A 26 -5.96 11.18 -14.21
C GLU A 26 -4.89 11.12 -13.10
N LEU A 27 -4.46 12.28 -12.55
CA LEU A 27 -3.60 12.34 -11.38
C LEU A 27 -4.24 11.64 -10.17
N ILE A 28 -5.52 11.93 -9.89
CA ILE A 28 -6.27 11.31 -8.80
C ILE A 28 -6.45 9.82 -9.06
N ARG A 29 -6.77 9.40 -10.26
CA ARG A 29 -6.91 7.98 -10.62
C ARG A 29 -5.64 7.20 -10.28
N HIS A 30 -4.46 7.73 -10.63
CA HIS A 30 -3.19 7.09 -10.26
C HIS A 30 -2.94 7.12 -8.75
N ALA A 31 -3.28 8.22 -8.06
CA ALA A 31 -3.19 8.30 -6.62
C ALA A 31 -4.03 7.22 -5.92
N THR A 32 -5.24 6.93 -6.41
CA THR A 32 -6.12 5.89 -5.84
C THR A 32 -5.62 4.45 -6.06
N LEU A 33 -4.61 4.23 -6.91
CA LEU A 33 -3.96 2.92 -7.06
C LEU A 33 -2.89 2.65 -6.00
N ALA A 34 -2.64 3.60 -5.11
CA ALA A 34 -1.66 3.47 -4.04
C ALA A 34 -2.06 2.42 -2.98
N SER A 35 -1.08 2.02 -2.19
CA SER A 35 -1.30 1.15 -1.04
C SER A 35 -2.10 1.88 0.05
N SER A 36 -3.00 1.14 0.72
CA SER A 36 -3.67 1.63 1.93
C SER A 36 -3.95 0.49 2.90
N SER A 37 -4.07 0.83 4.21
CA SER A 37 -4.40 -0.15 5.24
C SER A 37 -5.70 -0.86 4.89
N HIS A 38 -5.71 -2.20 4.91
CA HIS A 38 -6.85 -3.05 4.51
C HIS A 38 -7.50 -2.67 3.16
N ASN A 39 -6.78 -1.92 2.30
CA ASN A 39 -7.33 -1.33 1.07
C ASN A 39 -8.58 -0.48 1.33
N THR A 40 -8.58 0.22 2.47
CA THR A 40 -9.70 1.10 2.86
C THR A 40 -9.83 2.32 1.98
N GLN A 41 -8.74 2.74 1.31
CA GLN A 41 -8.68 3.94 0.47
C GLN A 41 -9.19 5.18 1.23
N PRO A 42 -8.50 5.56 2.34
CA PRO A 42 -9.00 6.53 3.32
C PRO A 42 -8.69 7.98 2.91
N TRP A 43 -9.00 8.34 1.68
CA TRP A 43 -8.68 9.63 1.09
C TRP A 43 -9.88 10.28 0.41
N LYS A 44 -9.90 11.62 0.48
CA LYS A 44 -10.72 12.52 -0.33
C LYS A 44 -9.79 13.49 -1.06
N PHE A 45 -10.19 13.95 -2.22
CA PHE A 45 -9.38 14.87 -3.02
C PHE A 45 -10.10 16.19 -3.20
N ARG A 46 -9.36 17.29 -2.97
CA ARG A 46 -9.81 18.66 -3.28
C ARG A 46 -8.89 19.21 -4.38
N ILE A 47 -9.48 19.53 -5.52
CA ILE A 47 -8.78 20.08 -6.68
C ILE A 47 -8.83 21.60 -6.58
N GLN A 48 -7.67 22.24 -6.73
CA GLN A 48 -7.49 23.68 -6.84
C GLN A 48 -6.73 23.99 -8.13
N GLN A 49 -6.52 25.28 -8.45
CA GLN A 49 -5.91 25.68 -9.72
C GLN A 49 -4.52 25.05 -9.94
N ASP A 50 -3.64 25.12 -8.94
CA ASP A 50 -2.25 24.69 -9.02
C ASP A 50 -1.91 23.63 -7.95
N SER A 51 -2.92 22.97 -7.38
CA SER A 51 -2.69 21.95 -6.36
C SER A 51 -3.84 20.96 -6.24
N ILE A 52 -3.52 19.78 -5.72
CA ILE A 52 -4.48 18.79 -5.27
C ILE A 52 -4.18 18.49 -3.82
N THR A 53 -5.18 18.65 -2.93
CA THR A 53 -5.07 18.29 -1.52
C THR A 53 -5.68 16.91 -1.30
N ILE A 54 -4.91 15.99 -0.70
CA ILE A 54 -5.37 14.68 -0.27
C ILE A 54 -5.74 14.80 1.21
N LEU A 55 -7.03 14.68 1.50
CA LEU A 55 -7.59 14.79 2.84
C LEU A 55 -7.89 13.42 3.44
N PRO A 56 -7.74 13.22 4.76
CA PRO A 56 -8.12 11.97 5.41
C PRO A 56 -9.64 11.77 5.38
N ASP A 57 -10.06 10.55 5.05
CA ASP A 57 -11.45 10.12 5.25
C ASP A 57 -11.55 9.23 6.50
N PHE A 58 -11.80 9.87 7.64
CA PHE A 58 -11.94 9.17 8.93
C PHE A 58 -13.12 8.19 8.99
N SER A 59 -14.07 8.23 8.05
CA SER A 59 -15.12 7.23 7.97
C SER A 59 -14.60 5.86 7.50
N ARG A 60 -13.35 5.82 6.99
CA ARG A 60 -12.68 4.64 6.45
C ARG A 60 -11.45 4.22 7.29
N ARG A 61 -11.38 4.69 8.52
CA ARG A 61 -10.32 4.32 9.46
C ARG A 61 -10.48 2.90 10.00
N CYS A 62 -9.41 2.35 10.54
CA CYS A 62 -9.37 1.05 11.21
C CYS A 62 -8.97 1.24 12.69
N PRO A 63 -9.89 1.70 13.56
CA PRO A 63 -9.53 2.20 14.90
C PRO A 63 -9.00 1.12 15.85
N THR A 64 -9.20 -0.16 15.55
CA THR A 64 -8.65 -1.26 16.36
C THR A 64 -7.22 -1.59 15.96
N VAL A 65 -6.94 -1.64 14.66
CA VAL A 65 -5.60 -1.91 14.11
C VAL A 65 -4.70 -0.68 14.15
N ASP A 66 -5.28 0.49 13.96
CA ASP A 66 -4.59 1.78 13.76
C ASP A 66 -5.24 2.86 14.64
N PRO A 67 -5.11 2.75 15.98
CA PRO A 67 -5.81 3.64 16.93
C PRO A 67 -5.36 5.10 16.85
N ASP A 68 -4.13 5.37 16.44
CA ASP A 68 -3.56 6.70 16.25
C ASP A 68 -3.67 7.23 14.80
N ASP A 69 -4.27 6.46 13.88
CA ASP A 69 -4.38 6.75 12.44
C ASP A 69 -3.04 6.81 11.69
N SER A 70 -1.97 6.24 12.24
CA SER A 70 -0.64 6.27 11.61
C SER A 70 -0.64 5.60 10.23
N HIS A 71 -1.34 4.48 10.06
CA HIS A 71 -1.47 3.79 8.78
C HIS A 71 -2.39 4.56 7.81
N LEU A 72 -3.39 5.26 8.33
CA LEU A 72 -4.21 6.17 7.53
C LEU A 72 -3.32 7.25 6.90
N PHE A 73 -2.50 7.96 7.71
CA PHE A 73 -1.61 9.00 7.18
C PHE A 73 -0.50 8.45 6.28
N LYS A 74 0.05 7.25 6.56
CA LYS A 74 0.94 6.54 5.63
C LYS A 74 0.25 6.28 4.28
N SER A 75 -1.04 5.92 4.29
CA SER A 75 -1.82 5.72 3.05
C SER A 75 -1.97 7.00 2.23
N LEU A 76 -2.19 8.18 2.89
CA LEU A 76 -2.18 9.47 2.19
C LEU A 76 -0.81 9.75 1.55
N GLY A 77 0.27 9.40 2.24
CA GLY A 77 1.63 9.49 1.71
C GLY A 77 1.84 8.63 0.47
N CYS A 78 1.35 7.39 0.47
CA CYS A 78 1.39 6.50 -0.70
C CYS A 78 0.64 7.11 -1.89
N ALA A 79 -0.56 7.66 -1.66
CA ALA A 79 -1.33 8.32 -2.71
C ALA A 79 -0.63 9.56 -3.28
N ALA A 80 0.00 10.36 -2.41
CA ALA A 80 0.78 11.52 -2.84
C ALA A 80 1.98 11.13 -3.71
N GLU A 81 2.68 10.04 -3.37
CA GLU A 81 3.83 9.58 -4.16
C GLU A 81 3.42 9.09 -5.55
N ASN A 82 2.33 8.34 -5.66
CA ASN A 82 1.78 7.98 -6.98
C ASN A 82 1.43 9.23 -7.80
N MET A 83 0.84 10.26 -7.15
CA MET A 83 0.49 11.50 -7.82
C MET A 83 1.73 12.25 -8.31
N VAL A 84 2.85 12.24 -7.58
CA VAL A 84 4.14 12.82 -8.02
C VAL A 84 4.60 12.19 -9.33
N HIS A 85 4.60 10.86 -9.42
CA HIS A 85 5.01 10.16 -10.64
C HIS A 85 4.03 10.38 -11.80
N ALA A 86 2.73 10.43 -11.52
CA ALA A 86 1.71 10.74 -12.51
C ALA A 86 1.81 12.20 -13.03
N ALA A 87 2.12 13.15 -12.15
CA ALA A 87 2.38 14.55 -12.50
C ALA A 87 3.59 14.68 -13.43
N ALA A 88 4.69 13.97 -13.11
CA ALA A 88 5.88 13.95 -13.96
C ALA A 88 5.58 13.43 -15.38
N ALA A 89 4.66 12.47 -15.53
CA ALA A 89 4.23 11.98 -16.83
C ALA A 89 3.44 13.02 -17.65
N GLN A 90 2.85 14.02 -16.98
CA GLN A 90 2.19 15.17 -17.62
C GLN A 90 3.11 16.41 -17.77
N GLY A 91 4.42 16.27 -17.51
CA GLY A 91 5.38 17.39 -17.57
C GLY A 91 5.21 18.41 -16.45
N LEU A 92 4.79 17.93 -15.28
CA LEU A 92 4.62 18.75 -14.06
C LEU A 92 5.62 18.35 -13.00
N SER A 93 6.26 19.31 -12.37
CA SER A 93 6.91 19.10 -11.07
C SER A 93 5.85 19.12 -9.97
N ALA A 94 6.05 18.28 -8.96
CA ALA A 94 5.13 18.16 -7.83
C ALA A 94 5.90 18.31 -6.51
N ASP A 95 5.51 19.31 -5.70
CA ASP A 95 6.03 19.52 -4.35
C ASP A 95 4.98 19.09 -3.34
N VAL A 96 5.34 18.17 -2.43
CA VAL A 96 4.42 17.55 -1.48
C VAL A 96 4.68 18.10 -0.09
N ARG A 97 3.62 18.60 0.56
CA ARG A 97 3.69 19.18 1.91
C ARG A 97 2.54 18.65 2.77
N PHE A 98 2.84 18.34 4.03
CA PHE A 98 1.80 18.09 5.02
C PHE A 98 1.26 19.41 5.55
N ASP A 99 -0.06 19.55 5.59
CA ASP A 99 -0.77 20.69 6.20
C ASP A 99 -1.36 20.28 7.55
N PRO A 100 -0.79 20.73 8.68
CA PRO A 100 -1.30 20.38 10.00
C PRO A 100 -2.66 21.08 10.32
N GLY A 101 -3.07 22.09 9.56
CA GLY A 101 -4.34 22.79 9.78
C GLY A 101 -5.55 21.98 9.35
N GLU A 102 -5.42 21.19 8.30
CA GLU A 102 -6.49 20.32 7.77
C GLU A 102 -6.14 18.82 7.86
N ASP A 103 -5.01 18.46 8.46
CA ASP A 103 -4.45 17.10 8.44
C ASP A 103 -4.32 16.55 7.01
N GLY A 104 -4.09 17.41 6.04
CA GLY A 104 -4.06 17.08 4.62
C GLY A 104 -2.66 17.02 4.04
N VAL A 105 -2.55 16.38 2.87
CA VAL A 105 -1.32 16.36 2.07
C VAL A 105 -1.55 17.21 0.83
N ILE A 106 -0.87 18.34 0.73
CA ILE A 106 -0.95 19.25 -0.42
C ILE A 106 0.10 18.84 -1.44
N VAL A 107 -0.31 18.60 -2.67
CA VAL A 107 0.55 18.39 -3.83
C VAL A 107 0.46 19.62 -4.72
N LEU A 108 1.50 20.46 -4.67
CA LEU A 108 1.65 21.67 -5.50
C LEU A 108 2.16 21.25 -6.88
N LEU A 109 1.49 21.68 -7.94
CA LEU A 109 1.78 21.29 -9.32
C LEU A 109 2.25 22.48 -10.12
N ASN A 110 3.45 22.40 -10.70
CA ASN A 110 4.00 23.46 -11.54
C ASN A 110 4.42 22.89 -12.89
N ARG A 111 4.17 23.63 -13.98
CA ARG A 111 4.71 23.23 -15.30
C ARG A 111 6.22 23.31 -15.27
N ASP A 112 6.87 22.23 -15.67
CA ASP A 112 8.31 22.14 -15.72
C ASP A 112 8.74 21.32 -16.94
N ALA A 113 9.22 22.02 -17.96
CA ALA A 113 9.64 21.41 -19.22
C ALA A 113 10.88 20.49 -19.07
N SER A 114 11.57 20.51 -17.94
CA SER A 114 12.68 19.60 -17.63
C SER A 114 12.23 18.25 -17.06
N VAL A 115 11.04 18.18 -16.48
CA VAL A 115 10.49 16.96 -15.87
C VAL A 115 10.08 15.97 -16.95
N ARG A 116 10.39 14.71 -16.72
CA ARG A 116 10.04 13.58 -17.62
C ARG A 116 9.44 12.44 -16.83
N ALA A 117 8.54 11.71 -17.47
CA ALA A 117 8.05 10.45 -16.95
C ALA A 117 9.20 9.46 -16.70
N THR A 118 9.11 8.74 -15.61
CA THR A 118 10.03 7.66 -15.27
C THR A 118 9.34 6.31 -15.42
N ASN A 119 10.10 5.22 -15.38
CA ASN A 119 9.56 3.86 -15.32
C ASN A 119 8.69 3.62 -14.08
N LEU A 120 8.80 4.46 -13.05
CA LEU A 120 7.96 4.37 -11.85
C LEU A 120 6.51 4.75 -12.12
N TYR A 121 6.24 5.67 -13.05
CA TYR A 121 4.89 5.94 -13.50
C TYR A 121 4.23 4.67 -14.08
N GLN A 122 4.94 3.96 -14.96
CA GLN A 122 4.44 2.72 -15.53
C GLN A 122 4.29 1.60 -14.49
N ALA A 123 5.04 1.67 -13.40
CA ALA A 123 4.96 0.71 -12.30
C ALA A 123 3.70 0.89 -11.44
N ILE A 124 3.06 2.07 -11.41
CA ILE A 124 1.84 2.32 -10.62
C ILE A 124 0.76 1.28 -10.93
N THR A 125 0.50 1.01 -12.21
CA THR A 125 -0.51 0.04 -12.64
C THR A 125 -0.11 -1.42 -12.43
N LYS A 126 1.18 -1.70 -12.22
CA LYS A 126 1.75 -3.05 -12.04
C LYS A 126 1.93 -3.42 -10.56
N ARG A 127 2.08 -2.41 -9.68
CA ARG A 127 2.29 -2.64 -8.25
C ARG A 127 1.08 -3.35 -7.63
N GLN A 128 1.36 -4.39 -6.90
CA GLN A 128 0.35 -5.18 -6.18
C GLN A 128 0.94 -5.67 -4.85
N CYS A 129 0.09 -5.78 -3.82
CA CYS A 129 0.42 -6.51 -2.60
C CYS A 129 0.12 -8.00 -2.83
N VAL A 130 1.14 -8.86 -2.70
CA VAL A 130 1.04 -10.30 -3.00
C VAL A 130 1.31 -11.10 -1.72
N LYS A 131 0.26 -11.68 -1.14
CA LYS A 131 0.32 -12.45 0.12
C LYS A 131 0.37 -13.97 -0.15
N THR A 132 1.29 -14.40 -1.01
CA THR A 132 1.58 -15.82 -1.29
C THR A 132 3.07 -16.09 -1.11
N ALA A 133 3.47 -17.35 -1.09
CA ALA A 133 4.88 -17.69 -1.09
C ALA A 133 5.57 -17.16 -2.36
N TYR A 134 6.79 -16.67 -2.18
CA TYR A 134 7.65 -16.19 -3.27
C TYR A 134 8.44 -17.34 -3.87
N ASP A 135 9.12 -17.09 -4.97
CA ASP A 135 9.92 -18.10 -5.69
C ASP A 135 11.31 -18.36 -5.07
N GLY A 136 11.69 -17.60 -4.04
CA GLY A 136 12.98 -17.71 -3.38
C GLY A 136 14.14 -17.06 -4.12
N THR A 137 13.90 -16.40 -5.25
CA THR A 137 14.95 -15.73 -6.02
C THR A 137 15.54 -14.56 -5.23
N SER A 138 16.86 -14.57 -5.07
CA SER A 138 17.59 -13.48 -4.43
C SER A 138 17.73 -12.28 -5.37
N LEU A 139 17.66 -11.08 -4.80
CA LEU A 139 17.96 -9.85 -5.54
C LEU A 139 19.48 -9.67 -5.68
N VAL A 140 19.92 -9.12 -6.80
CA VAL A 140 21.33 -8.79 -7.00
C VAL A 140 21.68 -7.46 -6.32
N ALA A 141 22.96 -7.27 -5.99
CA ALA A 141 23.40 -6.10 -5.22
C ALA A 141 22.96 -4.74 -5.82
N PRO A 142 23.02 -4.49 -7.15
CA PRO A 142 22.53 -3.23 -7.71
C PRO A 142 21.01 -3.02 -7.53
N GLU A 143 20.19 -4.08 -7.56
CA GLU A 143 18.75 -3.98 -7.31
C GLU A 143 18.47 -3.64 -5.86
N LEU A 144 19.18 -4.28 -4.92
CA LEU A 144 19.08 -3.98 -3.49
C LEU A 144 19.43 -2.54 -3.18
N GLU A 145 20.54 -2.03 -3.73
CA GLU A 145 20.96 -0.62 -3.57
C GLU A 145 19.91 0.36 -4.12
N MET A 146 19.38 0.08 -5.31
CA MET A 146 18.31 0.90 -5.91
C MET A 146 17.01 0.86 -5.11
N LEU A 147 16.67 -0.27 -4.51
CA LEU A 147 15.49 -0.41 -3.64
C LEU A 147 15.69 0.35 -2.34
N GLU A 148 16.82 0.18 -1.66
CA GLU A 148 17.15 0.89 -0.44
C GLU A 148 17.09 2.41 -0.64
N LYS A 149 17.76 2.90 -1.69
CA LYS A 149 17.73 4.32 -2.07
C LYS A 149 16.32 4.82 -2.42
N ALA A 150 15.50 4.01 -3.06
CA ALA A 150 14.12 4.39 -3.39
C ALA A 150 13.24 4.57 -2.15
N GLY A 151 13.51 3.83 -1.07
CA GLY A 151 12.81 3.96 0.20
C GLY A 151 13.38 5.03 1.14
N GLU A 152 14.47 5.72 0.77
CA GLU A 152 15.05 6.76 1.60
C GLU A 152 14.40 8.13 1.39
N ARG A 153 14.21 8.87 2.49
CA ARG A 153 13.80 10.27 2.51
C ARG A 153 14.54 11.00 3.63
N GLN A 154 14.45 12.32 3.68
CA GLN A 154 15.21 13.13 4.64
C GLN A 154 15.12 12.61 6.09
N ASN A 155 13.94 12.14 6.52
CA ASN A 155 13.69 11.64 7.88
C ASN A 155 13.28 10.15 7.93
N VAL A 156 13.36 9.45 6.81
CA VAL A 156 12.99 8.02 6.71
C VAL A 156 14.16 7.25 6.12
N ARG A 157 14.54 6.17 6.80
CA ARG A 157 15.58 5.23 6.34
C ARG A 157 14.96 3.89 6.05
N THR A 158 15.45 3.23 5.02
CA THR A 158 15.11 1.83 4.72
C THR A 158 16.20 0.92 5.24
N ILE A 159 15.81 -0.11 5.96
CA ILE A 159 16.71 -1.17 6.44
C ILE A 159 16.34 -2.47 5.76
N MET A 160 17.28 -3.06 5.04
CA MET A 160 17.07 -4.34 4.35
C MET A 160 17.57 -5.50 5.23
N LEU A 161 16.69 -6.39 5.60
CA LEU A 161 16.95 -7.59 6.39
C LEU A 161 16.96 -8.81 5.44
N LEU A 162 18.17 -9.30 5.13
CA LEU A 162 18.38 -10.26 4.05
C LEU A 162 18.81 -11.65 4.55
N SER A 163 19.45 -11.72 5.72
CA SER A 163 19.94 -12.99 6.25
C SER A 163 18.81 -13.82 6.88
N GLU A 164 18.97 -15.15 6.87
CA GLU A 164 18.00 -16.06 7.48
C GLU A 164 17.79 -15.75 8.96
N ALA A 165 18.86 -15.43 9.70
CA ALA A 165 18.76 -15.05 11.12
C ALA A 165 17.93 -13.79 11.34
N GLN A 166 18.03 -12.79 10.43
CA GLN A 166 17.21 -11.58 10.48
C GLN A 166 15.75 -11.90 10.14
N LYS A 167 15.50 -12.73 9.13
CA LYS A 167 14.15 -13.19 8.78
C LYS A 167 13.51 -13.98 9.92
N ASP A 168 14.25 -14.88 10.58
CA ASP A 168 13.72 -15.63 11.72
C ASP A 168 13.39 -14.72 12.92
N ALA A 169 14.19 -13.69 13.19
CA ALA A 169 13.86 -12.68 14.19
C ALA A 169 12.55 -11.93 13.88
N ILE A 170 12.33 -11.56 12.62
CA ILE A 170 11.07 -10.93 12.19
C ILE A 170 9.90 -11.91 12.32
N ILE A 171 10.07 -13.18 11.97
CA ILE A 171 9.03 -14.21 12.12
C ILE A 171 8.59 -14.33 13.59
N ASP A 172 9.52 -14.25 14.55
CA ASP A 172 9.17 -14.27 15.98
C ASP A 172 8.28 -13.07 16.36
N TYR A 173 8.64 -11.85 15.92
CA TYR A 173 7.81 -10.66 16.16
C TYR A 173 6.44 -10.76 15.47
N VAL A 174 6.38 -11.20 14.22
CA VAL A 174 5.13 -11.40 13.48
C VAL A 174 4.25 -12.45 14.14
N THR A 175 4.84 -13.55 14.64
CA THR A 175 4.11 -14.59 15.36
C THR A 175 3.46 -14.06 16.63
N ARG A 176 4.19 -13.25 17.42
CA ARG A 176 3.65 -12.61 18.61
C ARG A 176 2.56 -11.59 18.28
N GLY A 177 2.76 -10.79 17.21
CA GLY A 177 1.75 -9.87 16.71
C GLY A 177 0.47 -10.60 16.26
N ASN A 178 0.59 -11.66 15.49
CA ASN A 178 -0.56 -12.50 15.08
C ASN A 178 -1.31 -13.07 16.31
N LEU A 179 -0.58 -13.50 17.36
CA LEU A 179 -1.21 -13.99 18.58
C LEU A 179 -2.00 -12.88 19.27
N ALA A 180 -1.42 -11.70 19.45
CA ALA A 180 -2.10 -10.57 20.08
C ALA A 180 -3.36 -10.15 19.29
N GLN A 181 -3.22 -9.92 18.01
CA GLN A 181 -4.29 -9.46 17.13
C GLN A 181 -5.43 -10.47 16.98
N LEU A 182 -5.12 -11.74 16.67
CA LEU A 182 -6.15 -12.74 16.39
C LEU A 182 -6.78 -13.36 17.64
N THR A 183 -6.27 -13.09 18.86
CA THR A 183 -6.99 -13.38 20.11
C THR A 183 -7.94 -12.24 20.49
N ASP A 184 -7.70 -11.03 20.04
CA ASP A 184 -8.63 -9.91 20.25
C ASP A 184 -9.85 -10.03 19.35
N ARG A 185 -11.03 -9.98 19.98
CA ARG A 185 -12.31 -10.06 19.27
C ARG A 185 -12.57 -8.80 18.44
N ALA A 186 -12.23 -7.62 18.97
CA ALA A 186 -12.46 -6.35 18.27
C ALA A 186 -11.64 -6.30 16.99
N PHE A 187 -10.36 -6.71 17.06
CA PHE A 187 -9.49 -6.82 15.89
C PHE A 187 -10.08 -7.76 14.82
N ARG A 188 -10.51 -8.96 15.21
CA ARG A 188 -11.10 -9.92 14.25
C ARG A 188 -12.38 -9.39 13.61
N ASP A 189 -13.25 -8.74 14.38
CA ASP A 189 -14.50 -8.18 13.86
C ASP A 189 -14.21 -7.02 12.89
N GLU A 190 -13.25 -6.15 13.18
CA GLU A 190 -12.79 -5.09 12.27
C GLU A 190 -12.17 -5.68 10.99
N LEU A 191 -11.23 -6.61 11.09
CA LEU A 191 -10.62 -7.28 9.94
C LEU A 191 -11.68 -7.91 9.02
N VAL A 192 -12.63 -8.65 9.60
CA VAL A 192 -13.73 -9.30 8.84
C VAL A 192 -14.61 -8.27 8.14
N SER A 193 -14.79 -7.07 8.69
CA SER A 193 -15.57 -6.00 8.07
C SER A 193 -14.94 -5.50 6.76
N TRP A 194 -13.63 -5.58 6.65
CA TRP A 194 -12.87 -5.17 5.45
C TRP A 194 -12.59 -6.30 4.45
N ILE A 195 -12.94 -7.56 4.75
CA ILE A 195 -12.78 -8.66 3.78
C ILE A 195 -13.96 -8.66 2.79
N ARG A 196 -13.66 -8.80 1.50
CA ARG A 196 -14.60 -8.97 0.40
C ARG A 196 -14.55 -10.43 -0.05
N PHE A 197 -15.58 -11.19 0.32
CA PHE A 197 -15.58 -12.65 0.21
C PHE A 197 -15.89 -13.18 -1.19
N ASN A 198 -16.38 -12.33 -2.08
CA ASN A 198 -16.68 -12.71 -3.46
C ASN A 198 -16.42 -11.55 -4.43
N PRO A 199 -16.26 -11.89 -5.73
CA PRO A 199 -15.98 -10.90 -6.78
C PRO A 199 -17.01 -9.77 -6.88
N SER A 200 -18.29 -10.09 -6.81
CA SER A 200 -19.38 -9.10 -6.94
C SER A 200 -19.34 -8.07 -5.80
N GLU A 201 -19.03 -8.49 -4.57
CA GLU A 201 -18.83 -7.58 -3.45
C GLU A 201 -17.62 -6.68 -3.66
N ALA A 202 -16.48 -7.25 -4.05
CA ALA A 202 -15.25 -6.50 -4.30
C ALA A 202 -15.41 -5.46 -5.42
N ILE A 203 -16.08 -5.82 -6.53
CA ILE A 203 -16.38 -4.90 -7.64
C ILE A 203 -17.31 -3.78 -7.18
N ARG A 204 -18.38 -4.13 -6.48
CA ARG A 204 -19.39 -3.16 -6.02
C ARG A 204 -18.84 -2.14 -5.03
N THR A 205 -17.96 -2.55 -4.11
CA THR A 205 -17.39 -1.65 -3.10
C THR A 205 -16.14 -0.93 -3.58
N GLY A 206 -15.36 -1.54 -4.47
CA GLY A 206 -14.09 -1.03 -4.97
C GLY A 206 -13.00 -0.92 -3.90
N ASP A 207 -13.20 -1.54 -2.72
CA ASP A 207 -12.32 -1.44 -1.56
C ASP A 207 -12.18 -2.77 -0.81
N GLY A 208 -11.41 -2.76 0.26
CA GLY A 208 -11.24 -3.90 1.15
C GLY A 208 -10.28 -4.97 0.61
N LEU A 209 -10.15 -6.04 1.37
CA LEU A 209 -9.28 -7.18 1.07
C LEU A 209 -10.06 -8.24 0.29
N SER A 210 -9.76 -8.44 -0.97
CA SER A 210 -10.37 -9.51 -1.75
C SER A 210 -9.83 -10.87 -1.29
N GLY A 211 -10.70 -11.81 -0.94
CA GLY A 211 -10.35 -13.19 -0.61
C GLY A 211 -9.57 -13.89 -1.72
N ARG A 212 -9.73 -13.44 -2.96
CA ARG A 212 -8.99 -13.93 -4.13
C ARG A 212 -7.49 -13.66 -4.07
N THR A 213 -7.05 -12.51 -3.52
CA THR A 213 -5.63 -12.19 -3.34
C THR A 213 -4.92 -13.11 -2.36
N SER A 214 -5.69 -13.85 -1.54
CA SER A 214 -5.22 -14.86 -0.59
C SER A 214 -5.53 -16.29 -1.04
N GLY A 215 -5.96 -16.48 -2.31
CA GLY A 215 -6.28 -17.81 -2.87
C GLY A 215 -7.53 -18.46 -2.29
N GLN A 216 -8.40 -17.72 -1.61
CA GLN A 216 -9.61 -18.26 -1.00
C GLN A 216 -10.73 -18.44 -2.04
N PRO A 217 -11.55 -19.51 -1.93
CA PRO A 217 -12.68 -19.71 -2.82
C PRO A 217 -13.74 -18.62 -2.59
N ALA A 218 -14.46 -18.26 -3.68
CA ALA A 218 -15.59 -17.36 -3.59
C ALA A 218 -16.76 -18.03 -2.87
N LEU A 219 -17.25 -17.42 -1.80
CA LEU A 219 -18.36 -17.91 -0.99
C LEU A 219 -19.39 -16.78 -0.78
N PRO A 220 -20.67 -17.14 -0.55
CA PRO A 220 -21.66 -16.16 -0.09
C PRO A 220 -21.18 -15.49 1.21
N THR A 221 -21.30 -14.17 1.29
CA THR A 221 -20.74 -13.36 2.38
C THR A 221 -21.15 -13.84 3.78
N TRP A 222 -22.42 -14.26 3.96
CA TRP A 222 -22.90 -14.72 5.26
C TRP A 222 -22.22 -16.02 5.71
N LEU A 223 -21.99 -16.95 4.78
CA LEU A 223 -21.33 -18.24 5.04
C LEU A 223 -19.82 -18.02 5.27
N ALA A 224 -19.20 -17.20 4.44
CA ALA A 224 -17.78 -16.90 4.53
C ALA A 224 -17.42 -16.18 5.85
N LYS A 225 -18.26 -15.24 6.32
CA LYS A 225 -18.08 -14.59 7.63
C LYS A 225 -18.13 -15.57 8.81
N TRP A 226 -18.90 -16.62 8.70
CA TRP A 226 -18.94 -17.66 9.72
C TRP A 226 -17.69 -18.56 9.65
N ILE A 227 -17.33 -19.02 8.45
CA ILE A 227 -16.17 -19.89 8.22
C ILE A 227 -14.86 -19.19 8.61
N ILE A 228 -14.64 -17.93 8.22
CA ILE A 228 -13.40 -17.22 8.49
C ILE A 228 -13.11 -17.10 9.99
N ARG A 229 -14.14 -16.94 10.82
CA ARG A 229 -14.02 -16.90 12.28
C ARG A 229 -13.52 -18.20 12.89
N LEU A 230 -13.73 -19.33 12.21
CA LEU A 230 -13.26 -20.64 12.64
C LEU A 230 -11.88 -20.99 12.10
N VAL A 231 -11.56 -20.52 10.89
CA VAL A 231 -10.34 -20.89 10.15
C VAL A 231 -9.20 -19.92 10.46
N LEU A 232 -9.51 -18.65 10.71
CA LEU A 232 -8.51 -17.63 11.01
C LEU A 232 -7.98 -17.81 12.44
N THR A 233 -6.92 -18.61 12.59
CA THR A 233 -6.29 -18.90 13.85
C THR A 233 -4.91 -18.23 13.94
N PRO A 234 -4.46 -17.80 15.16
CA PRO A 234 -3.13 -17.22 15.34
C PRO A 234 -2.01 -18.13 14.81
N LYS A 235 -2.10 -19.41 15.09
CA LYS A 235 -1.09 -20.39 14.65
C LYS A 235 -1.06 -20.54 13.12
N GLY A 236 -2.21 -20.74 12.49
CA GLY A 236 -2.28 -20.91 11.04
C GLY A 236 -1.82 -19.66 10.27
N GLN A 237 -2.15 -18.46 10.79
CA GLN A 237 -1.67 -17.22 10.20
C GLN A 237 -0.15 -17.08 10.38
N ALA A 238 0.39 -17.34 11.57
CA ALA A 238 1.82 -17.29 11.84
C ALA A 238 2.63 -18.26 10.97
N GLU A 239 2.14 -19.49 10.76
CA GLU A 239 2.76 -20.46 9.84
C GLU A 239 2.78 -19.97 8.39
N THR A 240 1.69 -19.35 7.94
CA THR A 240 1.57 -18.77 6.60
C THR A 240 2.55 -17.61 6.42
N ASP A 241 2.59 -16.67 7.37
CA ASP A 241 3.48 -15.52 7.33
C ASP A 241 4.95 -15.96 7.39
N ALA A 242 5.29 -16.92 8.27
CA ALA A 242 6.64 -17.48 8.35
C ALA A 242 7.09 -18.12 7.02
N LYS A 243 6.19 -18.87 6.36
CA LYS A 243 6.47 -19.45 5.03
C LYS A 243 6.72 -18.35 4.00
N ASN A 244 5.90 -17.30 3.99
CA ASN A 244 6.03 -16.20 3.03
C ASN A 244 7.32 -15.40 3.28
N ILE A 245 7.66 -15.11 4.54
CA ILE A 245 8.91 -14.42 4.92
C ILE A 245 10.14 -15.25 4.51
N ARG A 246 10.17 -16.56 4.82
CA ARG A 246 11.31 -17.42 4.46
C ARG A 246 11.50 -17.57 2.95
N SER A 247 10.41 -17.58 2.19
CA SER A 247 10.48 -17.65 0.72
C SER A 247 10.80 -16.31 0.05
N SER A 248 10.80 -15.19 0.79
CA SER A 248 11.12 -13.87 0.23
C SER A 248 12.62 -13.65 0.10
N ALA A 249 13.01 -12.74 -0.80
CA ALA A 249 14.40 -12.27 -0.92
C ALA A 249 14.86 -11.50 0.33
N GLY A 250 13.94 -10.90 1.10
CA GLY A 250 14.24 -10.17 2.32
C GLY A 250 13.04 -9.40 2.84
N VAL A 251 13.25 -8.68 3.94
CA VAL A 251 12.27 -7.79 4.56
C VAL A 251 12.82 -6.37 4.57
N ALA A 252 12.03 -5.41 4.10
CA ALA A 252 12.35 -3.99 4.19
C ALA A 252 11.62 -3.35 5.38
N VAL A 253 12.35 -2.63 6.22
CA VAL A 253 11.82 -1.88 7.38
C VAL A 253 12.04 -0.40 7.14
N PHE A 254 10.97 0.39 7.21
CA PHE A 254 11.02 1.84 7.06
C PHE A 254 11.00 2.50 8.44
N VAL A 255 12.06 3.20 8.77
CA VAL A 255 12.25 3.81 10.10
C VAL A 255 12.25 5.33 9.97
N SER A 256 11.28 5.98 10.62
CA SER A 256 11.22 7.44 10.70
C SER A 256 11.91 7.96 11.96
N ARG A 257 12.51 9.16 11.88
CA ARG A 257 13.11 9.85 13.03
C ARG A 257 12.07 10.45 13.97
N HIS A 258 10.87 10.72 13.48
CA HIS A 258 9.77 11.33 14.22
C HIS A 258 8.55 10.42 14.19
N ASN A 259 7.70 10.57 15.20
CA ASN A 259 6.45 9.83 15.31
C ASN A 259 5.28 10.84 15.37
N ASP A 260 4.98 11.43 14.22
CA ASP A 260 3.89 12.39 14.02
C ASP A 260 3.28 12.23 12.61
N LYS A 261 2.17 12.90 12.35
CA LYS A 261 1.43 12.78 11.10
C LYS A 261 2.27 13.11 9.86
N ALA A 262 3.12 14.14 9.92
CA ALA A 262 4.00 14.52 8.82
C ALA A 262 5.02 13.41 8.53
N ALA A 263 5.59 12.83 9.58
CA ALA A 263 6.53 11.73 9.47
C ALA A 263 5.87 10.44 8.96
N TRP A 264 4.62 10.17 9.34
CA TRP A 264 3.85 9.05 8.81
C TRP A 264 3.55 9.20 7.31
N VAL A 265 3.21 10.41 6.86
CA VAL A 265 3.05 10.72 5.43
C VAL A 265 4.37 10.46 4.68
N GLU A 266 5.51 10.94 5.20
CA GLU A 266 6.81 10.70 4.56
C GLU A 266 7.20 9.21 4.56
N ALA A 267 6.87 8.45 5.59
CA ALA A 267 7.07 7.01 5.62
C ALA A 267 6.21 6.29 4.54
N GLY A 268 4.97 6.73 4.35
CA GLY A 268 4.10 6.23 3.29
C GLY A 268 4.65 6.52 1.89
N ARG A 269 5.16 7.74 1.66
CA ARG A 269 5.83 8.13 0.41
C ARG A 269 7.08 7.28 0.16
N ALA A 270 7.90 7.07 1.19
CA ALA A 270 9.10 6.24 1.11
C ALA A 270 8.75 4.79 0.70
N TYR A 271 7.77 4.21 1.38
CA TYR A 271 7.30 2.86 1.05
C TYR A 271 6.76 2.77 -0.39
N GLU A 272 5.89 3.69 -0.81
CA GLU A 272 5.28 3.60 -2.15
C GLU A 272 6.35 3.75 -3.24
N ASN A 273 7.30 4.67 -3.09
CA ASN A 273 8.42 4.81 -4.04
C ASN A 273 9.28 3.53 -4.10
N PHE A 274 9.55 2.90 -2.95
CA PHE A 274 10.19 1.58 -2.88
C PHE A 274 9.37 0.52 -3.62
N ALA A 275 8.07 0.45 -3.37
CA ALA A 275 7.18 -0.56 -3.97
C ALA A 275 7.03 -0.37 -5.48
N LEU A 276 7.01 0.88 -5.97
CA LEU A 276 7.04 1.19 -7.40
C LEU A 276 8.39 0.77 -8.03
N ARG A 277 9.50 1.03 -7.35
CA ARG A 277 10.82 0.58 -7.81
C ARG A 277 10.88 -0.95 -7.87
N ALA A 278 10.41 -1.65 -6.85
CA ALA A 278 10.30 -3.10 -6.84
C ALA A 278 9.45 -3.61 -8.01
N ALA A 279 8.28 -3.02 -8.23
CA ALA A 279 7.40 -3.39 -9.35
C ALA A 279 8.04 -3.13 -10.72
N SER A 280 8.90 -2.11 -10.85
CA SER A 280 9.64 -1.83 -12.08
C SER A 280 10.69 -2.90 -12.43
N PHE A 281 11.16 -3.65 -11.42
CA PHE A 281 12.02 -4.82 -11.55
C PHE A 281 11.26 -6.16 -11.59
N ASN A 282 9.91 -6.09 -11.63
CA ASN A 282 9.03 -7.26 -11.50
C ASN A 282 9.14 -7.97 -10.13
N VAL A 283 9.62 -7.28 -9.11
CA VAL A 283 9.66 -7.76 -7.72
C VAL A 283 8.33 -7.46 -7.05
N ARG A 284 7.77 -8.45 -6.34
CA ARG A 284 6.51 -8.34 -5.61
C ARG A 284 6.75 -8.06 -4.14
N THR A 285 5.85 -7.30 -3.53
CA THR A 285 5.92 -6.92 -2.12
C THR A 285 4.63 -7.28 -1.38
N ALA A 286 4.73 -7.48 -0.07
CA ALA A 286 3.58 -7.61 0.82
C ALA A 286 3.88 -6.97 2.18
N PHE A 287 2.84 -6.51 2.87
CA PHE A 287 2.94 -6.01 4.23
C PHE A 287 2.90 -7.13 5.27
N ILE A 288 3.72 -6.98 6.31
CA ILE A 288 3.78 -7.82 7.51
C ILE A 288 3.87 -6.90 8.74
N ASN A 289 2.87 -6.05 8.94
CA ASN A 289 2.89 -4.96 9.93
C ASN A 289 2.48 -5.39 11.35
N GLN A 290 2.12 -6.64 11.59
CA GLN A 290 1.67 -7.14 12.90
C GLN A 290 2.58 -6.73 14.07
N PRO A 291 3.92 -6.64 13.92
CA PRO A 291 4.78 -6.21 15.03
C PRO A 291 4.64 -4.74 15.44
N ILE A 292 4.02 -3.90 14.62
CA ILE A 292 3.91 -2.45 14.81
C ILE A 292 2.46 -1.96 14.90
N GLU A 293 1.49 -2.84 14.73
CA GLU A 293 0.06 -2.65 14.94
C GLU A 293 -0.30 -3.09 16.37
#